data_b7c39919141b09bfdd5e3141aa1ce2bc
#
_entry.id   b7c39919141b09bfdd5e3141aa1ce2bc
#
_cell.length_a   1.000
_cell.length_b   1.000
_cell.length_c   1.000
_cell.angle_alpha   90.00
_cell.angle_beta   90.00
_cell.angle_gamma   90.00
#
_symmetry.space_group_name_H-M   'P 1'
#
loop_
_entity.id
_entity.type
_entity.pdbx_description
1 polymer ?
#
loop_
_entity_poly.entity_id
_entity_poly.type
_entity_poly.pdbx_seq_one_letter_code
_entity_poly.pdbx_strand_id
1 'polypeptide(L)'
;MRRAAVGPQLLADCHTGAIELLTRNSSPAGILAATPTARAAQRGYTAIFGRDAAICALGMAVSGDRALERASVAGLATLAQYQAPNGQIPKFVAPDRREADFWYLGCIDATLWWLIALSLVDERLAQLGRRRGLLRRCRREVALALQWLGAQEHQRFYLLQQNEASDWADIMPRSG
;
A
#
# COMPACT_ATOMS: atom_id res chain seq x y z
N MET A 1 5.08 28.92 24.01
CA MET A 1 5.93 28.61 22.84
C MET A 1 5.17 29.01 21.57
N ARG A 2 5.63 30.05 20.84
CA ARG A 2 5.08 30.37 19.49
C ARG A 2 5.50 29.27 18.53
N ARG A 3 4.55 28.55 17.92
CA ARG A 3 4.85 27.70 16.79
C ARG A 3 5.37 28.59 15.66
N ALA A 4 6.61 28.39 15.24
CA ALA A 4 7.12 29.02 14.03
C ALA A 4 6.22 28.62 12.88
N ALA A 5 5.66 29.59 12.15
CA ALA A 5 4.89 29.32 10.95
C ALA A 5 5.82 28.66 9.92
N VAL A 6 5.40 27.51 9.39
CA VAL A 6 6.13 26.83 8.31
C VAL A 6 6.12 27.74 7.10
N GLY A 7 7.31 28.17 6.66
CA GLY A 7 7.43 29.07 5.50
C GLY A 7 7.07 28.36 4.19
N PRO A 8 6.54 29.09 3.18
CA PRO A 8 6.20 28.54 1.87
C PRO A 8 7.36 27.78 1.20
N GLN A 9 8.60 28.27 1.38
CA GLN A 9 9.79 27.61 0.83
C GLN A 9 10.00 26.22 1.43
N LEU A 10 9.87 26.05 2.74
CA LEU A 10 10.01 24.74 3.37
C LEU A 10 8.96 23.74 2.87
N LEU A 11 7.73 24.19 2.65
CA LEU A 11 6.69 23.34 2.06
C LEU A 11 7.03 22.90 0.63
N ALA A 12 7.55 23.82 -0.19
CA ALA A 12 7.99 23.54 -1.55
C ALA A 12 9.16 22.54 -1.57
N ASP A 13 10.14 22.73 -0.70
CA ASP A 13 11.30 21.84 -0.57
C ASP A 13 10.87 20.43 -0.11
N CYS A 14 9.98 20.34 0.88
CA CYS A 14 9.42 19.08 1.35
C CYS A 14 8.65 18.36 0.24
N HIS A 15 7.82 19.09 -0.52
CA HIS A 15 7.08 18.53 -1.64
C HIS A 15 8.02 17.99 -2.72
N THR A 16 9.03 18.76 -3.12
CA THR A 16 10.03 18.35 -4.11
C THR A 16 10.77 17.10 -3.64
N GLY A 17 11.27 17.10 -2.40
CA GLY A 17 11.95 15.94 -1.83
C GLY A 17 11.06 14.68 -1.75
N ALA A 18 9.77 14.85 -1.47
CA ALA A 18 8.82 13.74 -1.46
C ALA A 18 8.62 13.15 -2.87
N ILE A 19 8.44 13.98 -3.90
CA ILE A 19 8.32 13.53 -5.29
C ILE A 19 9.59 12.81 -5.74
N GLU A 20 10.77 13.36 -5.45
CA GLU A 20 12.05 12.71 -5.76
C GLU A 20 12.19 11.34 -5.09
N LEU A 21 11.82 11.22 -3.81
CA LEU A 21 11.86 9.97 -3.08
C LEU A 21 10.91 8.92 -3.66
N LEU A 22 9.66 9.30 -3.92
CA LEU A 22 8.66 8.43 -4.53
C LEU A 22 9.11 7.96 -5.92
N THR A 23 9.67 8.87 -6.74
CA THR A 23 10.19 8.54 -8.06
C THR A 23 11.35 7.53 -7.98
N ARG A 24 12.29 7.76 -7.07
CA ARG A 24 13.47 6.89 -6.87
C ARG A 24 13.08 5.49 -6.39
N ASN A 25 12.00 5.39 -5.61
CA ASN A 25 11.51 4.12 -5.08
C ASN A 25 10.50 3.44 -6.02
N SER A 26 10.07 4.08 -7.09
CA SER A 26 9.13 3.50 -8.07
C SER A 26 9.80 2.48 -8.97
N SER A 27 9.09 1.41 -9.25
CA SER A 27 9.45 0.34 -10.17
C SER A 27 8.30 0.04 -11.14
N PRO A 28 8.50 -0.75 -12.20
CA PRO A 28 7.41 -1.19 -13.08
C PRO A 28 6.29 -1.95 -12.36
N ALA A 29 6.61 -2.59 -11.23
CA ALA A 29 5.65 -3.34 -10.43
C ALA A 29 4.95 -2.49 -9.34
N GLY A 30 5.42 -1.27 -9.07
CA GLY A 30 4.90 -0.40 -8.03
C GLY A 30 6.00 0.25 -7.21
N ILE A 31 5.65 0.80 -6.04
CA ILE A 31 6.61 1.45 -5.16
C ILE A 31 7.24 0.45 -4.19
N LEU A 32 8.57 0.49 -4.06
CA LEU A 32 9.35 -0.29 -3.11
C LEU A 32 9.35 0.39 -1.74
N ALA A 33 9.45 -0.40 -0.68
CA ALA A 33 9.47 0.11 0.70
C ALA A 33 10.71 0.96 1.02
N ALA A 34 11.82 0.75 0.32
CA ALA A 34 13.01 1.57 0.45
C ALA A 34 13.74 1.72 -0.89
N THR A 35 14.57 2.76 -0.99
CA THR A 35 15.48 2.94 -2.12
C THR A 35 16.39 1.71 -2.27
N PRO A 36 16.49 1.14 -3.50
CA PRO A 36 17.28 -0.06 -3.74
C PRO A 36 18.75 0.16 -3.42
N THR A 37 19.21 -0.43 -2.33
CA THR A 37 20.61 -0.49 -1.89
C THR A 37 20.91 -1.89 -1.42
N ALA A 38 22.18 -2.28 -1.35
CA ALA A 38 22.57 -3.59 -0.81
C ALA A 38 22.01 -3.82 0.60
N ARG A 39 22.02 -2.79 1.46
CA ARG A 39 21.45 -2.85 2.81
C ARG A 39 19.92 -3.03 2.81
N ALA A 40 19.22 -2.33 1.92
CA ALA A 40 17.76 -2.47 1.79
C ALA A 40 17.39 -3.86 1.27
N ALA A 41 18.11 -4.38 0.28
CA ALA A 41 17.95 -5.74 -0.24
C ALA A 41 18.18 -6.80 0.83
N GLN A 42 19.25 -6.68 1.60
CA GLN A 42 19.57 -7.60 2.70
C GLN A 42 18.49 -7.65 3.77
N ARG A 43 17.78 -6.53 3.99
CA ARG A 43 16.67 -6.40 4.95
C ARG A 43 15.30 -6.72 4.36
N GLY A 44 15.20 -7.06 3.08
CA GLY A 44 13.93 -7.34 2.41
C GLY A 44 13.10 -6.10 2.05
N TYR A 45 13.64 -4.87 2.20
CA TYR A 45 12.91 -3.63 1.93
C TYR A 45 12.88 -3.21 0.45
N THR A 46 13.40 -4.04 -0.46
CA THR A 46 13.23 -3.88 -1.90
C THR A 46 11.97 -4.57 -2.44
N ALA A 47 11.03 -4.89 -1.55
CA ALA A 47 9.73 -5.46 -1.86
C ALA A 47 8.63 -4.37 -1.85
N ILE A 48 7.47 -4.70 -2.39
CA ILE A 48 6.26 -3.88 -2.39
C ILE A 48 5.42 -4.29 -1.18
N PHE A 49 5.40 -3.47 -0.13
CA PHE A 49 4.63 -3.74 1.06
C PHE A 49 3.17 -3.30 0.88
N GLY A 50 2.22 -4.16 1.24
CA GLY A 50 0.79 -3.94 0.98
C GLY A 50 0.25 -2.63 1.54
N ARG A 51 0.43 -2.38 2.83
CA ARG A 51 0.02 -1.12 3.47
C ARG A 51 0.78 0.08 2.91
N ASP A 52 2.11 0.01 2.88
CA ASP A 52 2.96 1.15 2.51
C ASP A 52 2.72 1.55 1.06
N ALA A 53 2.65 0.58 0.14
CA ALA A 53 2.37 0.82 -1.27
C ALA A 53 0.96 1.41 -1.46
N ALA A 54 -0.03 0.95 -0.71
CA ALA A 54 -1.38 1.48 -0.78
C ALA A 54 -1.46 2.93 -0.30
N ILE A 55 -0.84 3.26 0.84
CA ILE A 55 -0.79 4.64 1.35
C ILE A 55 -0.01 5.54 0.39
N CYS A 56 1.16 5.10 -0.09
CA CYS A 56 1.93 5.85 -1.07
C CYS A 56 1.14 6.09 -2.37
N ALA A 57 0.36 5.10 -2.82
CA ALA A 57 -0.45 5.22 -4.03
C ALA A 57 -1.43 6.41 -3.97
N LEU A 58 -1.97 6.73 -2.79
CA LEU A 58 -2.84 7.91 -2.59
C LEU A 58 -2.07 9.21 -2.88
N GLY A 59 -0.88 9.38 -2.28
CA GLY A 59 -0.03 10.56 -2.54
C GLY A 59 0.43 10.64 -4.00
N MET A 60 0.81 9.49 -4.58
CA MET A 60 1.25 9.41 -5.97
C MET A 60 0.13 9.78 -6.96
N ALA A 61 -1.12 9.40 -6.69
CA ALA A 61 -2.27 9.72 -7.54
C ALA A 61 -2.65 11.21 -7.52
N VAL A 62 -2.31 11.94 -6.44
CA VAL A 62 -2.58 13.38 -6.33
C VAL A 62 -1.37 14.25 -6.65
N SER A 63 -0.20 13.66 -6.88
CA SER A 63 1.06 14.38 -7.14
C SER A 63 1.06 15.20 -8.44
N GLY A 64 0.20 14.86 -9.40
CA GLY A 64 0.22 15.41 -10.76
C GLY A 64 1.32 14.83 -11.67
N ASP A 65 2.21 14.02 -11.13
CA ASP A 65 3.25 13.32 -11.91
C ASP A 65 2.70 12.05 -12.55
N ARG A 66 2.78 11.96 -13.88
CA ARG A 66 2.24 10.82 -14.63
C ARG A 66 3.01 9.51 -14.41
N ALA A 67 4.29 9.58 -14.09
CA ALA A 67 5.06 8.37 -13.81
C ALA A 67 4.64 7.79 -12.45
N LEU A 68 4.48 8.65 -11.44
CA LEU A 68 3.97 8.28 -10.13
C LEU A 68 2.52 7.75 -10.21
N GLU A 69 1.64 8.40 -10.97
CA GLU A 69 0.28 7.88 -11.20
C GLU A 69 0.30 6.46 -11.81
N ARG A 70 1.20 6.19 -12.76
CA ARG A 70 1.35 4.83 -13.33
C ARG A 70 1.88 3.84 -12.31
N ALA A 71 2.87 4.23 -11.52
CA ALA A 71 3.45 3.38 -10.49
C ALA A 71 2.46 3.07 -9.37
N SER A 72 1.57 4.03 -9.01
CA SER A 72 0.48 3.77 -8.06
C SER A 72 -0.47 2.68 -8.54
N VAL A 73 -0.90 2.77 -9.81
CA VAL A 73 -1.76 1.75 -10.44
C VAL A 73 -1.06 0.40 -10.52
N ALA A 74 0.22 0.40 -10.89
CA ALA A 74 1.01 -0.83 -10.99
C ALA A 74 1.14 -1.52 -9.64
N GLY A 75 1.43 -0.78 -8.56
CA GLY A 75 1.55 -1.33 -7.21
C GLY A 75 0.25 -1.98 -6.72
N LEU A 76 -0.88 -1.29 -6.88
CA LEU A 76 -2.18 -1.83 -6.50
C LEU A 76 -2.57 -3.06 -7.34
N ALA A 77 -2.24 -3.08 -8.63
CA ALA A 77 -2.47 -4.23 -9.50
C ALA A 77 -1.55 -5.42 -9.15
N THR A 78 -0.30 -5.16 -8.79
CA THR A 78 0.63 -6.19 -8.31
C THR A 78 0.13 -6.83 -7.04
N LEU A 79 -0.32 -6.06 -6.06
CA LEU A 79 -0.89 -6.60 -4.84
C LEU A 79 -2.13 -7.47 -5.12
N ALA A 80 -3.01 -7.06 -6.04
CA ALA A 80 -4.15 -7.87 -6.49
C ALA A 80 -3.72 -9.19 -7.13
N GLN A 81 -2.68 -9.16 -7.98
CA GLN A 81 -2.16 -10.36 -8.67
C GLN A 81 -1.64 -11.41 -7.69
N TYR A 82 -1.12 -10.98 -6.56
CA TYR A 82 -0.57 -11.87 -5.52
C TYR A 82 -1.53 -12.09 -4.35
N GLN A 83 -2.81 -11.72 -4.50
CA GLN A 83 -3.84 -11.98 -3.49
C GLN A 83 -3.92 -13.48 -3.16
N ALA A 84 -4.03 -13.82 -1.89
CA ALA A 84 -4.24 -15.20 -1.45
C ALA A 84 -5.60 -15.73 -1.92
N PRO A 85 -5.76 -17.05 -2.09
CA PRO A 85 -7.04 -17.66 -2.49
C PRO A 85 -8.21 -17.32 -1.54
N ASN A 86 -7.93 -17.07 -0.27
CA ASN A 86 -8.92 -16.65 0.73
C ASN A 86 -9.32 -15.17 0.63
N GLY A 87 -8.65 -14.36 -0.20
CA GLY A 87 -8.94 -12.95 -0.39
C GLY A 87 -8.01 -11.98 0.35
N GLN A 88 -7.09 -12.46 1.16
CA GLN A 88 -6.13 -11.64 1.88
C GLN A 88 -5.13 -10.98 0.91
N ILE A 89 -4.87 -9.70 1.07
CA ILE A 89 -3.79 -8.99 0.38
C ILE A 89 -2.47 -9.25 1.15
N PRO A 90 -1.36 -9.54 0.45
CA PRO A 90 -0.10 -9.87 1.10
C PRO A 90 0.48 -8.71 1.90
N LYS A 91 1.22 -9.03 2.95
CA LYS A 91 2.04 -8.07 3.70
C LYS A 91 3.05 -7.41 2.77
N PHE A 92 3.75 -8.22 1.97
CA PHE A 92 4.60 -7.72 0.90
C PHE A 92 4.66 -8.69 -0.29
N VAL A 93 5.08 -8.16 -1.42
CA VAL A 93 5.37 -8.89 -2.65
C VAL A 93 6.79 -8.58 -3.09
N ALA A 94 7.56 -9.60 -3.43
CA ALA A 94 8.85 -9.51 -4.09
C ALA A 94 8.72 -10.05 -5.53
N PRO A 95 8.38 -9.20 -6.52
CA PRO A 95 8.02 -9.66 -7.87
C PRO A 95 9.17 -10.34 -8.61
N ASP A 96 10.41 -9.93 -8.35
CA ASP A 96 11.64 -10.50 -8.87
C ASP A 96 11.85 -11.97 -8.45
N ARG A 97 11.39 -12.32 -7.26
CA ARG A 97 11.42 -13.67 -6.72
C ARG A 97 10.10 -14.42 -6.87
N ARG A 98 9.07 -13.77 -7.39
CA ARG A 98 7.70 -14.30 -7.46
C ARG A 98 7.17 -14.76 -6.10
N GLU A 99 7.52 -14.03 -5.06
CA GLU A 99 7.17 -14.31 -3.67
C GLU A 99 6.12 -13.34 -3.16
N ALA A 100 5.18 -13.85 -2.35
CA ALA A 100 4.28 -13.05 -1.54
C ALA A 100 4.30 -13.55 -0.10
N ASP A 101 4.36 -12.64 0.86
CA ASP A 101 4.35 -12.95 2.27
C ASP A 101 3.01 -12.52 2.90
N PHE A 102 2.42 -13.44 3.64
CA PHE A 102 1.17 -13.26 4.39
C PHE A 102 1.41 -13.33 5.89
N TRP A 103 2.64 -13.04 6.30
CA TRP A 103 3.13 -13.16 7.67
C TRP A 103 2.06 -12.88 8.70
N TYR A 104 1.86 -13.82 9.61
CA TYR A 104 0.69 -14.00 10.47
C TYR A 104 -0.65 -14.11 9.72
N LEU A 105 -1.62 -14.75 10.34
CA LEU A 105 -3.00 -14.86 9.87
C LEU A 105 -3.74 -13.50 9.81
N GLY A 106 -3.02 -12.41 9.59
CA GLY A 106 -3.70 -11.16 9.65
C GLY A 106 -2.91 -9.89 9.43
N CYS A 107 -2.14 -9.72 8.37
CA CYS A 107 -1.81 -8.37 7.92
C CYS A 107 -3.10 -7.71 7.41
N ILE A 108 -4.06 -7.49 8.32
CA ILE A 108 -5.40 -6.99 7.99
C ILE A 108 -5.33 -5.58 7.42
N ASP A 109 -4.37 -4.79 7.88
CA ASP A 109 -4.10 -3.43 7.43
C ASP A 109 -3.74 -3.36 5.94
N ALA A 110 -2.97 -4.32 5.41
CA ALA A 110 -2.66 -4.38 3.99
C ALA A 110 -3.93 -4.52 3.13
N THR A 111 -4.87 -5.38 3.55
CA THR A 111 -6.14 -5.57 2.83
C THR A 111 -7.04 -4.35 2.93
N LEU A 112 -7.15 -3.74 4.10
CA LEU A 112 -7.95 -2.53 4.31
C LEU A 112 -7.42 -1.35 3.50
N TRP A 113 -6.12 -1.07 3.61
CA TRP A 113 -5.50 0.02 2.88
C TRP A 113 -5.51 -0.18 1.36
N TRP A 114 -5.36 -1.43 0.90
CA TRP A 114 -5.47 -1.74 -0.53
C TRP A 114 -6.87 -1.41 -1.08
N LEU A 115 -7.95 -1.79 -0.38
CA LEU A 115 -9.33 -1.45 -0.78
C LEU A 115 -9.57 0.04 -0.83
N ILE A 116 -9.12 0.78 0.20
CA ILE A 116 -9.23 2.24 0.29
C ILE A 116 -8.48 2.89 -0.88
N ALA A 117 -7.22 2.51 -1.07
CA ALA A 117 -6.37 3.09 -2.11
C ALA A 117 -6.90 2.76 -3.51
N LEU A 118 -7.35 1.53 -3.75
CA LEU A 118 -7.91 1.13 -5.04
C LEU A 118 -9.10 2.01 -5.45
N SER A 119 -10.02 2.26 -4.51
CA SER A 119 -11.20 3.11 -4.75
C SER A 119 -10.81 4.57 -5.01
N LEU A 120 -10.01 5.17 -4.13
CA LEU A 120 -9.64 6.58 -4.23
C LEU A 120 -8.73 6.87 -5.44
N VAL A 121 -7.81 5.97 -5.77
CA VAL A 121 -6.94 6.12 -6.95
C VAL A 121 -7.77 6.01 -8.24
N ASP A 122 -8.68 5.03 -8.34
CA ASP A 122 -9.54 4.88 -9.54
C ASP A 122 -10.45 6.11 -9.73
N GLU A 123 -11.04 6.62 -8.64
CA GLU A 123 -11.83 7.86 -8.64
C GLU A 123 -10.98 9.07 -9.08
N ARG A 124 -9.80 9.25 -8.49
CA ARG A 124 -8.91 10.36 -8.84
C ARG A 124 -8.50 10.34 -10.31
N LEU A 125 -8.14 9.18 -10.83
CA LEU A 125 -7.80 9.03 -12.24
C LEU A 125 -8.99 9.30 -13.16
N ALA A 126 -10.21 8.95 -12.74
CA ALA A 126 -11.42 9.27 -13.46
C ALA A 126 -11.68 10.78 -13.51
N GLN A 127 -11.52 11.50 -12.40
CA GLN A 127 -11.61 12.97 -12.34
C GLN A 127 -10.63 13.66 -13.28
N LEU A 128 -9.44 13.10 -13.46
CA LEU A 128 -8.42 13.59 -14.38
C LEU A 128 -8.67 13.17 -15.86
N GLY A 129 -9.82 12.58 -16.18
CA GLY A 129 -10.12 12.04 -17.50
C GLY A 129 -9.25 10.82 -17.89
N ARG A 130 -8.56 10.22 -16.93
CA ARG A 130 -7.61 9.12 -17.13
C ARG A 130 -8.17 7.77 -16.70
N ARG A 131 -9.45 7.50 -16.96
CA ARG A 131 -10.12 6.26 -16.58
C ARG A 131 -9.34 5.03 -17.04
N ARG A 132 -8.76 4.32 -16.09
CA ARG A 132 -8.09 3.04 -16.33
C ARG A 132 -8.95 1.85 -15.93
N GLY A 133 -10.07 2.11 -15.23
CA GLY A 133 -11.02 1.10 -14.74
C GLY A 133 -10.33 0.09 -13.83
N LEU A 134 -9.44 0.55 -12.95
CA LEU A 134 -8.67 -0.28 -12.05
C LEU A 134 -9.60 -1.07 -11.12
N LEU A 135 -10.56 -0.40 -10.51
CA LEU A 135 -11.56 -1.02 -9.64
C LEU A 135 -12.37 -2.10 -10.39
N ARG A 136 -12.77 -1.82 -11.64
CA ARG A 136 -13.48 -2.81 -12.47
C ARG A 136 -12.62 -4.02 -12.82
N ARG A 137 -11.34 -3.83 -13.08
CA ARG A 137 -10.40 -4.92 -13.38
C ARG A 137 -10.15 -5.80 -12.15
N CYS A 138 -10.10 -5.20 -10.96
CA CYS A 138 -9.88 -5.90 -9.70
C CYS A 138 -11.18 -6.32 -9.00
N ARG A 139 -12.34 -6.31 -9.70
CA ARG A 139 -13.65 -6.56 -9.05
C ARG A 139 -13.73 -7.89 -8.32
N ARG A 140 -13.07 -8.93 -8.85
CA ARG A 140 -13.02 -10.26 -8.23
C ARG A 140 -12.19 -10.21 -6.96
N GLU A 141 -11.03 -9.61 -7.03
CA GLU A 141 -10.10 -9.46 -5.91
C GLU A 141 -10.71 -8.61 -4.80
N VAL A 142 -11.45 -7.56 -5.15
CA VAL A 142 -12.23 -6.74 -4.21
C VAL A 142 -13.29 -7.58 -3.50
N ALA A 143 -14.06 -8.38 -4.24
CA ALA A 143 -15.10 -9.23 -3.65
C ALA A 143 -14.49 -10.25 -2.67
N LEU A 144 -13.37 -10.90 -3.05
CA LEU A 144 -12.65 -11.83 -2.18
C LEU A 144 -12.07 -11.14 -0.95
N ALA A 145 -11.50 -9.93 -1.09
CA ALA A 145 -10.97 -9.16 0.02
C ALA A 145 -12.07 -8.78 1.03
N LEU A 146 -13.22 -8.33 0.55
CA LEU A 146 -14.38 -8.02 1.40
C LEU A 146 -14.92 -9.28 2.10
N GLN A 147 -14.98 -10.41 1.40
CA GLN A 147 -15.38 -11.68 1.98
C GLN A 147 -14.40 -12.13 3.08
N TRP A 148 -13.10 -12.00 2.83
CA TRP A 148 -12.07 -12.30 3.82
C TRP A 148 -12.17 -11.42 5.04
N LEU A 149 -12.36 -10.10 4.88
CA LEU A 149 -12.58 -9.17 5.99
C LEU A 149 -13.84 -9.51 6.79
N GLY A 150 -14.95 -9.86 6.13
CA GLY A 150 -16.17 -10.31 6.81
C GLY A 150 -15.96 -11.55 7.67
N ALA A 151 -15.06 -12.46 7.25
CA ALA A 151 -14.69 -13.63 8.05
C ALA A 151 -13.83 -13.30 9.29
N GLN A 152 -13.27 -12.08 9.36
CA GLN A 152 -12.54 -11.59 10.53
C GLN A 152 -13.45 -10.83 11.52
N GLU A 153 -14.75 -10.72 11.24
CA GLU A 153 -15.67 -9.98 12.09
C GLU A 153 -15.98 -10.74 13.39
N HIS A 154 -15.91 -10.04 14.52
CA HIS A 154 -16.28 -10.59 15.82
C HIS A 154 -17.79 -10.62 15.96
N GLN A 155 -18.39 -11.81 16.14
CA GLN A 155 -19.83 -12.04 16.17
C GLN A 155 -20.62 -11.16 17.14
N ARG A 156 -20.03 -10.83 18.29
CA ARG A 156 -20.70 -10.05 19.34
C ARG A 156 -20.51 -8.55 19.18
N PHE A 157 -19.34 -8.10 18.72
CA PHE A 157 -18.98 -6.68 18.71
C PHE A 157 -19.06 -6.05 17.34
N TYR A 158 -19.21 -6.85 16.27
CA TYR A 158 -19.26 -6.39 14.87
C TYR A 158 -18.02 -5.55 14.49
N LEU A 159 -16.88 -5.87 15.09
CA LEU A 159 -15.59 -5.27 14.82
C LEU A 159 -14.67 -6.29 14.19
N LEU A 160 -13.82 -5.83 13.29
CA LEU A 160 -12.79 -6.69 12.72
C LEU A 160 -11.78 -7.11 13.78
N GLN A 161 -11.51 -8.40 13.85
CA GLN A 161 -10.50 -8.98 14.72
C GLN A 161 -9.17 -9.01 14.00
N GLN A 162 -8.11 -8.79 14.75
CA GLN A 162 -6.75 -9.03 14.29
C GLN A 162 -5.94 -9.71 15.39
N ASN A 163 -4.89 -10.42 15.00
CA ASN A 163 -3.92 -10.94 15.94
C ASN A 163 -2.99 -9.82 16.39
N GLU A 164 -2.33 -10.00 17.52
CA GLU A 164 -1.22 -9.15 17.94
C GLU A 164 -0.16 -9.08 16.84
N ALA A 165 0.45 -7.91 16.67
CA ALA A 165 1.48 -7.66 15.67
C ALA A 165 1.05 -7.92 14.21
N SER A 166 -0.25 -7.87 13.89
CA SER A 166 -0.76 -8.06 12.53
C SER A 166 -1.07 -6.77 11.76
N ASP A 167 -0.56 -5.65 12.25
CA ASP A 167 -0.61 -4.33 11.62
C ASP A 167 0.79 -3.68 11.61
N TRP A 168 0.86 -2.35 11.48
CA TRP A 168 2.14 -1.61 11.53
C TRP A 168 2.88 -1.74 12.88
N ALA A 169 2.18 -2.03 13.96
CA ALA A 169 2.75 -2.28 15.28
C ALA A 169 3.22 -3.74 15.43
N ASP A 170 3.91 -4.25 14.42
CA ASP A 170 4.34 -5.64 14.26
C ASP A 170 5.51 -6.06 15.18
N ILE A 171 5.63 -5.41 16.33
CA ILE A 171 6.61 -5.75 17.37
C ILE A 171 5.98 -6.76 18.30
N MET A 172 6.43 -8.01 18.23
CA MET A 172 6.04 -9.02 19.22
C MET A 172 6.44 -8.57 20.62
N PRO A 173 5.54 -8.66 21.63
CA PRO A 173 5.94 -8.48 22.99
C PRO A 173 7.09 -9.44 23.29
N ARG A 174 8.22 -8.93 23.73
CA ARG A 174 9.27 -9.81 24.24
C ARG A 174 8.67 -10.51 25.45
N SER A 175 8.51 -11.83 25.35
CA SER A 175 8.23 -12.66 26.53
C SER A 175 9.35 -12.38 27.53
N GLY A 176 9.00 -11.67 28.60
CA GLY A 176 9.88 -11.47 29.76
C GLY A 176 10.16 -12.76 30.49
#